data_bba2749f74b65ec06e336a0acc9d9729
#
_entry.id   bba2749f74b65ec06e336a0acc9d9729
#
_cell.length_a   1.000
_cell.length_b   1.000
_cell.length_c   1.000
_cell.angle_alpha   90.00
_cell.angle_beta   90.00
_cell.angle_gamma   90.00
#
_symmetry.space_group_name_H-M   'P 1'
#
loop_
_entity.id
_entity.type
_entity.pdbx_description
1 polymer ?
#
loop_
_entity_poly.entity_id
_entity_poly.type
_entity_poly.pdbx_seq_one_letter_code
_entity_poly.pdbx_strand_id
1 'polypeptide(L)'
;VQKSEAPMSTAYLQLFEQIWNDASKLQEVTDEVIENITTVYNENSPDYLYFVTLYNIFNEFLEDVSEDVLPNEATGFKESKIWGMLYNFQKDAALAIINKLEKYNGCILADSVGLGKTFTALSVIKYYENRNKSVLVLCPKKLANNWNTYKYNYINNPIAADRMRYDVLFHTDLSRESGNSNGMDLDMV
;
A
#
# COMPACT_ATOMS: atom_id res chain seq x y z
N VAL A 1 0.30 -35.36 10.17
CA VAL A 1 1.42 -36.13 10.75
C VAL A 1 1.58 -37.37 9.90
N GLN A 2 2.63 -37.41 9.06
CA GLN A 2 2.98 -38.67 8.37
C GLN A 2 3.40 -39.70 9.41
N LYS A 3 2.77 -40.87 9.41
CA LYS A 3 3.25 -42.02 10.16
C LYS A 3 4.59 -42.43 9.59
N SER A 4 5.69 -42.02 10.24
CA SER A 4 7.01 -42.55 9.96
C SER A 4 7.04 -44.05 10.33
N GLU A 5 7.84 -44.82 9.65
CA GLU A 5 8.05 -46.24 9.97
C GLU A 5 8.43 -46.39 11.46
N ALA A 6 7.78 -47.34 12.16
CA ALA A 6 7.88 -47.50 13.60
C ALA A 6 9.31 -47.55 14.19
N PRO A 7 10.32 -48.13 13.51
CA PRO A 7 11.70 -48.11 14.03
C PRO A 7 12.35 -46.71 14.06
N MET A 8 12.07 -45.87 13.07
CA MET A 8 12.60 -44.49 13.03
C MET A 8 11.97 -43.60 14.08
N SER A 9 10.63 -43.69 14.27
CA SER A 9 9.95 -42.87 15.28
C SER A 9 10.39 -43.23 16.70
N THR A 10 10.70 -44.52 16.96
CA THR A 10 11.25 -44.96 18.25
C THR A 10 12.64 -44.37 18.49
N ALA A 11 13.51 -44.39 17.47
CA ALA A 11 14.84 -43.80 17.57
C ALA A 11 14.81 -42.29 17.84
N TYR A 12 13.92 -41.53 17.19
CA TYR A 12 13.75 -40.12 17.44
C TYR A 12 13.19 -39.83 18.84
N LEU A 13 12.25 -40.64 19.32
CA LEU A 13 11.74 -40.56 20.69
C LEU A 13 12.85 -40.77 21.72
N GLN A 14 13.67 -41.79 21.54
CA GLN A 14 14.80 -42.06 22.42
C GLN A 14 15.83 -40.91 22.45
N LEU A 15 16.12 -40.34 21.27
CA LEU A 15 17.00 -39.17 21.16
C LEU A 15 16.40 -37.96 21.85
N PHE A 16 15.10 -37.71 21.67
CA PHE A 16 14.38 -36.62 22.37
C PHE A 16 14.44 -36.81 23.86
N GLU A 17 14.13 -38.01 24.40
CA GLU A 17 14.18 -38.30 25.82
C GLU A 17 15.58 -38.12 26.41
N GLN A 18 16.61 -38.51 25.67
CA GLN A 18 18.01 -38.30 26.11
C GLN A 18 18.36 -36.82 26.22
N ILE A 19 17.90 -35.99 25.29
CA ILE A 19 18.11 -34.53 25.36
C ILE A 19 17.26 -33.93 26.46
N TRP A 20 15.98 -34.30 26.52
CA TRP A 20 15.00 -33.76 27.48
C TRP A 20 15.36 -34.03 28.97
N ASN A 21 15.96 -35.16 29.24
CA ASN A 21 16.36 -35.53 30.58
C ASN A 21 17.81 -35.14 30.95
N ASP A 22 18.52 -34.48 30.04
CA ASP A 22 19.92 -34.07 30.28
C ASP A 22 19.95 -32.63 30.79
N ALA A 23 19.98 -32.48 32.11
CA ALA A 23 20.06 -31.18 32.81
C ALA A 23 21.30 -30.35 32.42
N SER A 24 22.30 -30.93 31.79
CA SER A 24 23.47 -30.17 31.30
C SER A 24 23.21 -29.48 29.95
N LYS A 25 22.17 -29.92 29.22
CA LYS A 25 21.81 -29.42 27.89
C LYS A 25 20.56 -28.57 27.89
N LEU A 26 19.72 -28.70 28.88
CA LEU A 26 18.46 -27.96 29.01
C LEU A 26 18.43 -27.14 30.29
N GLN A 27 17.93 -25.94 30.18
CA GLN A 27 17.65 -25.06 31.29
C GLN A 27 16.14 -24.90 31.44
N GLU A 28 15.58 -25.07 32.63
CA GLU A 28 14.20 -24.73 32.91
C GLU A 28 14.04 -23.22 32.92
N VAL A 29 13.27 -22.68 31.99
CA VAL A 29 13.03 -21.23 31.84
C VAL A 29 11.54 -20.88 31.88
N THR A 30 10.69 -21.86 32.22
CA THR A 30 9.22 -21.70 32.19
C THR A 30 8.76 -20.54 33.06
N ASP A 31 9.25 -20.45 34.28
CA ASP A 31 8.84 -19.39 35.19
C ASP A 31 9.31 -18.01 34.74
N GLU A 32 10.52 -17.90 34.23
CA GLU A 32 11.06 -16.64 33.65
C GLU A 32 10.28 -16.19 32.42
N VAL A 33 9.93 -17.12 31.53
CA VAL A 33 9.12 -16.83 30.35
C VAL A 33 7.70 -16.43 30.74
N ILE A 34 7.07 -17.13 31.69
CA ILE A 34 5.73 -16.79 32.19
C ILE A 34 5.73 -15.42 32.85
N GLU A 35 6.73 -15.11 33.67
CA GLU A 35 6.85 -13.82 34.34
C GLU A 35 6.99 -12.70 33.32
N ASN A 36 7.85 -12.85 32.30
CA ASN A 36 8.02 -11.87 31.22
C ASN A 36 6.73 -11.67 30.39
N ILE A 37 6.04 -12.76 30.03
CA ILE A 37 4.77 -12.69 29.30
C ILE A 37 3.70 -12.00 30.16
N THR A 38 3.63 -12.34 31.46
CA THR A 38 2.65 -11.77 32.39
C THR A 38 2.90 -10.28 32.62
N THR A 39 4.16 -9.86 32.73
CA THR A 39 4.53 -8.46 32.86
C THR A 39 4.10 -7.68 31.62
N VAL A 40 4.43 -8.15 30.41
CA VAL A 40 4.02 -7.53 29.17
C VAL A 40 2.50 -7.45 29.05
N TYR A 41 1.78 -8.51 29.43
CA TYR A 41 0.32 -8.55 29.35
C TYR A 41 -0.37 -7.64 30.36
N ASN A 42 0.18 -7.52 31.58
CA ASN A 42 -0.40 -6.69 32.64
C ASN A 42 -0.12 -5.19 32.43
N GLU A 43 1.02 -4.84 31.85
CA GLU A 43 1.42 -3.43 31.61
C GLU A 43 0.80 -2.83 30.37
N ASN A 44 0.39 -3.66 29.38
CA ASN A 44 -0.07 -3.16 28.09
C ASN A 44 -1.35 -3.85 27.67
N SER A 45 -2.39 -3.06 27.40
CA SER A 45 -3.63 -3.58 26.81
C SER A 45 -3.36 -4.19 25.41
N PRO A 46 -4.17 -5.17 24.96
CA PRO A 46 -4.07 -5.71 23.61
C PRO A 46 -4.11 -4.63 22.51
N ASP A 47 -4.90 -3.58 22.71
CA ASP A 47 -4.98 -2.43 21.82
C ASP A 47 -3.65 -1.67 21.77
N TYR A 48 -3.02 -1.45 22.91
CA TYR A 48 -1.71 -0.81 22.98
C TYR A 48 -0.64 -1.62 22.25
N LEU A 49 -0.57 -2.93 22.48
CA LEU A 49 0.36 -3.82 21.78
C LEU A 49 0.12 -3.81 20.26
N TYR A 50 -1.14 -3.79 19.85
CA TYR A 50 -1.50 -3.67 18.45
C TYR A 50 -1.00 -2.34 17.86
N PHE A 51 -1.25 -1.21 18.54
CA PHE A 51 -0.77 0.09 18.11
C PHE A 51 0.76 0.18 18.03
N VAL A 52 1.47 -0.32 19.05
CA VAL A 52 2.94 -0.33 19.07
C VAL A 52 3.49 -1.20 17.95
N THR A 53 2.86 -2.35 17.69
CA THR A 53 3.26 -3.22 16.59
C THR A 53 3.06 -2.52 15.23
N LEU A 54 1.89 -1.92 15.02
CA LEU A 54 1.64 -1.13 13.80
C LEU A 54 2.61 0.05 13.69
N TYR A 55 2.85 0.77 14.79
CA TYR A 55 3.81 1.87 14.80
C TYR A 55 5.21 1.42 14.37
N ASN A 56 5.72 0.31 14.96
CA ASN A 56 7.04 -0.20 14.60
C ASN A 56 7.12 -0.71 13.13
N ILE A 57 6.02 -1.28 12.61
CA ILE A 57 5.97 -1.70 11.20
C ILE A 57 5.94 -0.51 10.25
N PHE A 58 5.24 0.56 10.63
CA PHE A 58 4.99 1.70 9.75
C PHE A 58 5.82 2.95 10.08
N ASN A 59 6.63 2.92 11.15
CA ASN A 59 7.40 4.08 11.60
C ASN A 59 8.35 4.60 10.52
N GLU A 60 9.02 3.72 9.80
CA GLU A 60 9.84 4.11 8.65
C GLU A 60 9.04 4.87 7.57
N PHE A 61 7.74 4.57 7.46
CA PHE A 61 6.85 5.25 6.53
C PHE A 61 6.36 6.60 7.08
N LEU A 62 6.28 6.78 8.40
CA LEU A 62 5.87 8.03 9.03
C LEU A 62 7.01 9.07 9.01
N GLU A 63 8.25 8.64 9.13
CA GLU A 63 9.43 9.51 9.00
C GLU A 63 9.61 10.01 7.56
N ASP A 64 9.20 9.24 6.55
CA ASP A 64 9.19 9.64 5.14
C ASP A 64 8.07 10.66 4.80
N VAL A 65 7.12 10.91 5.68
CA VAL A 65 5.99 11.87 5.52
C VAL A 65 6.36 13.25 6.10
N SER A 66 7.63 13.62 6.17
CA SER A 66 7.99 15.00 6.49
C SER A 66 7.55 15.92 5.35
N GLU A 67 6.82 16.98 5.68
CA GLU A 67 6.37 18.02 4.72
C GLU A 67 7.52 18.63 3.92
N ASP A 68 8.75 18.52 4.42
CA ASP A 68 9.97 19.07 3.82
C ASP A 68 10.44 18.34 2.55
N VAL A 69 9.91 17.16 2.25
CA VAL A 69 10.34 16.35 1.09
C VAL A 69 9.43 16.51 -0.13
N LEU A 70 8.35 17.28 -0.03
CA LEU A 70 7.56 17.60 -1.23
C LEU A 70 8.38 18.51 -2.15
N PRO A 71 8.84 18.01 -3.30
CA PRO A 71 9.53 18.86 -4.24
C PRO A 71 8.55 19.90 -4.78
N ASN A 72 8.70 21.12 -4.34
CA ASN A 72 8.12 22.33 -4.86
C ASN A 72 6.61 22.57 -4.62
N GLU A 73 6.32 23.43 -3.67
CA GLU A 73 5.07 24.22 -3.60
C GLU A 73 4.81 25.02 -4.91
N ALA A 74 5.82 25.22 -5.73
CA ALA A 74 5.76 25.96 -6.99
C ALA A 74 4.88 25.33 -8.09
N THR A 75 4.35 24.13 -7.92
CA THR A 75 3.54 23.46 -8.96
C THR A 75 2.05 23.77 -8.89
N GLY A 76 1.58 24.50 -7.88
CA GLY A 76 0.13 24.75 -7.68
C GLY A 76 -0.68 23.48 -7.39
N PHE A 77 -0.04 22.38 -6.99
CA PHE A 77 -0.71 21.12 -6.70
C PHE A 77 -1.69 21.23 -5.53
N LYS A 78 -1.29 21.87 -4.43
CA LYS A 78 -2.15 22.08 -3.23
C LYS A 78 -3.29 23.08 -3.49
N GLU A 79 -3.24 23.83 -4.58
CA GLU A 79 -4.31 24.76 -5.00
C GLU A 79 -5.33 24.10 -5.93
N SER A 80 -5.08 22.85 -6.36
CA SER A 80 -5.99 22.13 -7.25
C SER A 80 -7.34 21.85 -6.59
N LYS A 81 -8.40 21.78 -7.43
CA LYS A 81 -9.75 21.47 -6.97
C LYS A 81 -9.80 20.09 -6.30
N ILE A 82 -9.12 19.10 -6.90
CA ILE A 82 -9.07 17.76 -6.34
C ILE A 82 -8.45 17.76 -4.94
N TRP A 83 -7.35 18.47 -4.72
CA TRP A 83 -6.71 18.56 -3.41
C TRP A 83 -7.64 19.15 -2.35
N GLY A 84 -8.37 20.21 -2.69
CA GLY A 84 -9.36 20.83 -1.82
C GLY A 84 -10.54 19.93 -1.44
N MET A 85 -10.83 18.89 -2.24
CA MET A 85 -11.91 17.92 -1.99
C MET A 85 -11.48 16.74 -1.11
N LEU A 86 -10.18 16.53 -0.90
CA LEU A 86 -9.68 15.41 -0.13
C LEU A 86 -9.89 15.61 1.37
N TYR A 87 -10.23 14.54 2.06
CA TYR A 87 -10.12 14.47 3.53
C TYR A 87 -8.65 14.40 3.95
N ASN A 88 -8.35 14.72 5.22
CA ASN A 88 -6.97 14.77 5.71
C ASN A 88 -6.24 13.44 5.51
N PHE A 89 -6.85 12.31 5.86
CA PHE A 89 -6.24 10.99 5.65
C PHE A 89 -5.94 10.68 4.17
N GLN A 90 -6.75 11.21 3.24
CA GLN A 90 -6.49 11.06 1.80
C GLN A 90 -5.34 11.95 1.34
N LYS A 91 -5.20 13.14 1.92
CA LYS A 91 -4.06 14.03 1.69
C LYS A 91 -2.76 13.37 2.15
N ASP A 92 -2.76 12.83 3.36
CA ASP A 92 -1.61 12.11 3.91
C ASP A 92 -1.25 10.90 3.05
N ALA A 93 -2.25 10.13 2.63
CA ALA A 93 -2.05 9.02 1.71
C ALA A 93 -1.48 9.46 0.35
N ALA A 94 -1.97 10.55 -0.23
CA ALA A 94 -1.45 11.08 -1.49
C ALA A 94 0.01 11.52 -1.38
N LEU A 95 0.38 12.20 -0.30
CA LEU A 95 1.77 12.61 -0.03
C LEU A 95 2.68 11.38 0.15
N ALA A 96 2.24 10.40 0.94
CA ALA A 96 2.97 9.14 1.12
C ALA A 96 3.17 8.38 -0.20
N ILE A 97 2.16 8.35 -1.07
CA ILE A 97 2.25 7.76 -2.41
C ILE A 97 3.29 8.48 -3.25
N ILE A 98 3.24 9.81 -3.30
CA ILE A 98 4.18 10.62 -4.08
C ILE A 98 5.61 10.34 -3.61
N ASN A 99 5.87 10.38 -2.30
CA ASN A 99 7.20 10.10 -1.74
C ASN A 99 7.69 8.69 -2.10
N LYS A 100 6.81 7.68 -2.03
CA LYS A 100 7.16 6.31 -2.42
C LYS A 100 7.43 6.18 -3.92
N LEU A 101 6.67 6.86 -4.76
CA LEU A 101 6.90 6.87 -6.20
C LEU A 101 8.23 7.51 -6.56
N GLU A 102 8.60 8.62 -5.91
CA GLU A 102 9.89 9.28 -6.13
C GLU A 102 11.09 8.42 -5.62
N LYS A 103 10.91 7.69 -4.51
CA LYS A 103 11.97 6.89 -3.89
C LYS A 103 12.10 5.48 -4.48
N TYR A 104 10.97 4.83 -4.77
CA TYR A 104 10.93 3.40 -5.12
C TYR A 104 10.35 3.11 -6.51
N ASN A 105 9.92 4.13 -7.25
CA ASN A 105 9.26 4.01 -8.56
C ASN A 105 7.97 3.18 -8.54
N GLY A 106 7.36 2.97 -7.37
CA GLY A 106 6.13 2.21 -7.24
C GLY A 106 5.60 2.15 -5.81
N CYS A 107 4.29 1.96 -5.68
CA CYS A 107 3.63 1.70 -4.40
C CYS A 107 2.28 1.02 -4.59
N ILE A 108 1.72 0.50 -3.51
CA ILE A 108 0.38 -0.08 -3.46
C ILE A 108 -0.47 0.72 -2.46
N LEU A 109 -1.64 1.20 -2.91
CA LEU A 109 -2.65 1.81 -2.05
C LEU A 109 -3.69 0.75 -1.67
N ALA A 110 -3.59 0.25 -0.43
CA ALA A 110 -4.38 -0.87 0.09
C ALA A 110 -5.54 -0.46 1.02
N ASP A 111 -6.07 0.75 0.87
CA ASP A 111 -7.20 1.23 1.67
C ASP A 111 -8.46 0.38 1.48
N SER A 112 -9.33 0.36 2.49
CA SER A 112 -10.62 -0.34 2.42
C SER A 112 -11.52 0.19 1.31
N VAL A 113 -12.46 -0.64 0.88
CA VAL A 113 -13.46 -0.25 -0.13
C VAL A 113 -14.30 0.91 0.40
N GLY A 114 -14.56 1.90 -0.46
CA GLY A 114 -15.39 3.07 -0.10
C GLY A 114 -14.62 4.27 0.47
N LEU A 115 -13.34 4.15 0.78
CA LEU A 115 -12.51 5.25 1.31
C LEU A 115 -12.05 6.27 0.25
N GLY A 116 -12.58 6.19 -0.97
CA GLY A 116 -12.32 7.18 -2.00
C GLY A 116 -10.93 7.08 -2.66
N LYS A 117 -10.36 5.88 -2.77
CA LYS A 117 -9.06 5.64 -3.45
C LYS A 117 -8.93 6.34 -4.80
N THR A 118 -10.02 6.45 -5.56
CA THR A 118 -10.04 7.15 -6.85
C THR A 118 -9.65 8.63 -6.69
N PHE A 119 -10.15 9.31 -5.66
CA PHE A 119 -9.81 10.72 -5.42
C PHE A 119 -8.36 10.87 -4.97
N THR A 120 -7.86 9.99 -4.11
CA THR A 120 -6.44 9.94 -3.73
C THR A 120 -5.57 9.73 -4.97
N ALA A 121 -5.90 8.79 -5.85
CA ALA A 121 -5.17 8.55 -7.09
C ALA A 121 -5.23 9.75 -8.05
N LEU A 122 -6.40 10.40 -8.21
CA LEU A 122 -6.53 11.60 -9.03
C LEU A 122 -5.66 12.75 -8.53
N SER A 123 -5.49 12.89 -7.22
CA SER A 123 -4.59 13.91 -6.67
C SER A 123 -3.12 13.62 -7.01
N VAL A 124 -2.71 12.36 -6.94
CA VAL A 124 -1.36 11.93 -7.36
C VAL A 124 -1.16 12.17 -8.86
N ILE A 125 -2.15 11.82 -9.70
CA ILE A 125 -2.12 12.11 -11.13
C ILE A 125 -1.92 13.62 -11.36
N LYS A 126 -2.69 14.46 -10.66
CA LYS A 126 -2.58 15.91 -10.79
C LYS A 126 -1.19 16.44 -10.44
N TYR A 127 -0.57 15.89 -9.40
CA TYR A 127 0.81 16.24 -9.03
C TYR A 127 1.78 15.97 -10.18
N TYR A 128 1.71 14.81 -10.83
CA TYR A 128 2.59 14.47 -11.95
C TYR A 128 2.27 15.25 -13.22
N GLU A 129 0.99 15.50 -13.52
CA GLU A 129 0.59 16.34 -14.64
C GLU A 129 1.10 17.79 -14.50
N ASN A 130 1.07 18.36 -13.29
CA ASN A 130 1.63 19.68 -13.02
C ASN A 130 3.16 19.73 -13.22
N ARG A 131 3.81 18.57 -13.20
CA ARG A 131 5.24 18.39 -13.54
C ARG A 131 5.47 18.01 -14.99
N ASN A 132 4.48 18.19 -15.86
CA ASN A 132 4.52 17.82 -17.27
C ASN A 132 4.82 16.34 -17.53
N LYS A 133 4.40 15.45 -16.64
CA LYS A 133 4.47 14.01 -16.85
C LYS A 133 3.18 13.51 -17.50
N SER A 134 3.32 12.59 -18.45
CA SER A 134 2.18 11.84 -19.00
C SER A 134 1.77 10.75 -18.01
N VAL A 135 0.47 10.56 -17.83
CA VAL A 135 -0.07 9.54 -16.92
C VAL A 135 -1.04 8.65 -17.66
N LEU A 136 -0.86 7.35 -17.50
CA LEU A 136 -1.72 6.32 -18.05
C LEU A 136 -2.43 5.58 -16.91
N VAL A 137 -3.76 5.52 -16.98
CA VAL A 137 -4.59 4.73 -16.08
C VAL A 137 -4.95 3.40 -16.75
N LEU A 138 -4.59 2.30 -16.14
CA LEU A 138 -4.99 0.96 -16.57
C LEU A 138 -6.11 0.44 -15.67
N CYS A 139 -7.27 0.14 -16.23
CA CYS A 139 -8.42 -0.33 -15.46
C CYS A 139 -9.22 -1.43 -16.20
N PRO A 140 -10.07 -2.19 -15.49
CA PRO A 140 -11.07 -3.01 -16.16
C PRO A 140 -12.04 -2.15 -16.98
N LYS A 141 -12.45 -2.65 -18.17
CA LYS A 141 -13.34 -1.93 -19.09
C LYS A 141 -14.61 -1.36 -18.43
N LYS A 142 -15.17 -2.07 -17.46
CA LYS A 142 -16.36 -1.63 -16.70
C LYS A 142 -16.14 -0.38 -15.85
N LEU A 143 -14.89 -0.04 -15.54
CA LEU A 143 -14.52 1.15 -14.76
C LEU A 143 -14.10 2.35 -15.63
N ALA A 144 -14.04 2.19 -16.95
CA ALA A 144 -13.61 3.25 -17.86
C ALA A 144 -14.46 4.53 -17.72
N ASN A 145 -15.78 4.39 -17.64
CA ASN A 145 -16.66 5.55 -17.48
C ASN A 145 -16.39 6.31 -16.18
N ASN A 146 -16.09 5.61 -15.08
CA ASN A 146 -15.75 6.24 -13.82
C ASN A 146 -14.48 7.11 -13.96
N TRP A 147 -13.43 6.58 -14.60
CA TRP A 147 -12.21 7.35 -14.84
C TRP A 147 -12.40 8.46 -15.87
N ASN A 148 -13.12 8.22 -16.95
CA ASN A 148 -13.36 9.22 -18.00
C ASN A 148 -14.19 10.42 -17.47
N THR A 149 -15.01 10.24 -16.42
CA THR A 149 -15.79 11.32 -15.80
C THR A 149 -14.90 12.49 -15.32
N TYR A 150 -13.67 12.21 -14.90
CA TYR A 150 -12.77 13.22 -14.34
C TYR A 150 -11.82 13.84 -15.37
N LYS A 151 -11.87 13.41 -16.63
CA LYS A 151 -11.07 14.03 -17.70
C LYS A 151 -11.60 15.41 -18.05
N TYR A 152 -10.73 16.27 -18.55
CA TYR A 152 -11.02 17.68 -18.85
C TYR A 152 -12.22 17.91 -19.80
N ASN A 153 -12.51 16.96 -20.67
CA ASN A 153 -13.54 17.05 -21.71
C ASN A 153 -14.91 16.48 -21.30
N TYR A 154 -15.10 16.07 -20.05
CA TYR A 154 -16.35 15.50 -19.59
C TYR A 154 -17.30 16.60 -19.06
N ILE A 155 -18.55 16.59 -19.51
CA ILE A 155 -19.53 17.69 -19.28
C ILE A 155 -19.84 17.89 -17.79
N ASN A 156 -19.99 16.80 -17.01
CA ASN A 156 -20.36 16.82 -15.60
C ASN A 156 -19.18 16.54 -14.68
N ASN A 157 -17.99 16.97 -15.05
CA ASN A 157 -16.78 16.74 -14.27
C ASN A 157 -16.72 17.62 -13.03
N PRO A 158 -16.75 17.06 -11.81
CA PRO A 158 -16.72 17.83 -10.57
C PRO A 158 -15.38 18.54 -10.33
N ILE A 159 -14.31 18.10 -11.02
CA ILE A 159 -12.97 18.69 -10.96
C ILE A 159 -12.52 19.26 -12.31
N ALA A 160 -13.46 19.73 -13.11
CA ALA A 160 -13.18 20.28 -14.45
C ALA A 160 -12.13 21.41 -14.43
N ALA A 161 -12.06 22.19 -13.34
CA ALA A 161 -11.06 23.26 -13.15
C ALA A 161 -9.62 22.73 -13.20
N ASP A 162 -9.39 21.49 -12.80
CA ASP A 162 -8.04 20.87 -12.75
C ASP A 162 -7.55 20.44 -14.13
N ARG A 163 -8.45 20.37 -15.15
CA ARG A 163 -8.11 20.01 -16.53
C ARG A 163 -7.28 18.75 -16.65
N MET A 164 -7.73 17.65 -16.00
CA MET A 164 -7.03 16.37 -15.98
C MET A 164 -6.88 15.81 -17.40
N ARG A 165 -5.67 15.37 -17.76
CA ARG A 165 -5.30 14.98 -19.14
C ARG A 165 -4.84 13.53 -19.28
N TYR A 166 -4.87 12.75 -18.19
CA TYR A 166 -4.44 11.36 -18.22
C TYR A 166 -5.21 10.53 -19.26
N ASP A 167 -4.58 9.48 -19.72
CA ASP A 167 -5.19 8.52 -20.62
C ASP A 167 -5.70 7.28 -19.89
N VAL A 168 -6.71 6.62 -20.48
CA VAL A 168 -7.33 5.44 -19.87
C VAL A 168 -7.30 4.30 -20.89
N LEU A 169 -6.61 3.22 -20.53
CA LEU A 169 -6.59 1.97 -21.28
C LEU A 169 -7.08 0.81 -20.39
N PHE A 170 -7.31 -0.33 -21.01
CA PHE A 170 -7.76 -1.52 -20.32
C PHE A 170 -6.62 -2.50 -20.10
N HIS A 171 -6.71 -3.32 -19.06
CA HIS A 171 -5.72 -4.35 -18.80
C HIS A 171 -5.52 -5.30 -19.99
N THR A 172 -6.60 -5.55 -20.77
CA THR A 172 -6.56 -6.38 -21.97
C THR A 172 -5.83 -5.73 -23.15
N ASP A 173 -5.61 -4.42 -23.10
CA ASP A 173 -4.90 -3.72 -24.19
C ASP A 173 -3.39 -3.95 -24.09
N LEU A 174 -2.87 -4.29 -22.93
CA LEU A 174 -1.45 -4.63 -22.72
C LEU A 174 -0.98 -5.85 -23.52
N SER A 175 -1.91 -6.71 -23.95
CA SER A 175 -1.60 -7.88 -24.77
C SER A 175 -1.81 -7.66 -26.28
N ARG A 176 -2.17 -6.44 -26.68
CA ARG A 176 -2.38 -6.10 -28.08
C ARG A 176 -1.14 -5.45 -28.67
N GLU A 177 -0.79 -5.86 -29.87
CA GLU A 177 0.34 -5.26 -30.61
C GLU A 177 -0.06 -4.01 -31.38
N SER A 178 -1.35 -3.87 -31.73
CA SER A 178 -1.86 -2.73 -32.51
C SER A 178 -3.36 -2.52 -32.33
N GLY A 179 -3.88 -1.39 -32.80
CA GLY A 179 -5.30 -1.06 -32.85
C GLY A 179 -5.71 0.09 -31.95
N ASN A 180 -7.01 0.38 -31.90
CA ASN A 180 -7.57 1.47 -31.10
C ASN A 180 -8.27 0.95 -29.82
N SER A 181 -8.05 1.60 -28.70
CA SER A 181 -8.74 1.36 -27.45
C SER A 181 -9.08 2.67 -26.75
N ASN A 182 -10.33 2.81 -26.32
CA ASN A 182 -10.84 3.99 -25.60
C ASN A 182 -10.49 5.35 -26.29
N GLY A 183 -10.42 5.36 -27.62
CA GLY A 183 -10.09 6.55 -28.42
C GLY A 183 -8.59 6.86 -28.54
N MET A 184 -7.74 5.95 -28.09
CA MET A 184 -6.28 6.03 -28.22
C MET A 184 -5.79 4.98 -29.21
N ASP A 185 -4.85 5.37 -30.05
CA ASP A 185 -4.13 4.46 -30.94
C ASP A 185 -3.00 3.78 -30.15
N LEU A 186 -3.06 2.44 -30.04
CA LEU A 186 -2.10 1.67 -29.28
C LEU A 186 -0.70 1.65 -29.92
N ASP A 187 -0.61 1.91 -31.21
CA ASP A 187 0.68 2.02 -31.90
C ASP A 187 1.47 3.28 -31.47
N MET A 188 0.79 4.21 -30.78
CA MET A 188 1.37 5.46 -30.28
C MET A 188 1.73 5.43 -28.77
N VAL A 189 1.44 4.32 -28.09
CA VAL A 189 1.69 4.13 -26.67
C VAL A 189 2.98 3.36 -26.44
#